data_e39d29a29d20f2f44dd287080b18c20a
#
_entry.id   e39d29a29d20f2f44dd287080b18c20a
#
_cell.length_a   1.000
_cell.length_b   1.000
_cell.length_c   1.000
_cell.angle_alpha   90.00
_cell.angle_beta   90.00
_cell.angle_gamma   90.00
#
_symmetry.space_group_name_H-M   'P 1'
#
loop_
_entity.id
_entity.type
_entity.pdbx_description
1 polymer ?
#
loop_
_entity_poly.entity_id
_entity_poly.type
_entity_poly.pdbx_seq_one_letter_code
_entity_poly.pdbx_strand_id
1 'polypeptide(L)'
;MDEYVLILHNFFIDGACADMKGEKGKTCKKKLEQVPKNEFSIHGLWPGKLNGDFIECGGTLTTDMIAEAKTREADIFNKMNNYWVSYSASDEQFWIHEYEKHGYCYSYKHGQDDFVQYFKDAMAFFLDNKFNEFFLKAFPGVEKKTVTISKKDLRKIVEAFYPGAYINFICDSASTKSLSQIYFYFDINYKPYPVPFAFNPNCGQEEEPITIIFN
;
A
#
# COMPACT_ATOMS: atom_id res chain seq x y z
N MET A 1 3.87 16.06 22.31
CA MET A 1 3.63 14.76 21.62
C MET A 1 3.75 15.05 20.16
N ASP A 2 4.73 14.47 19.51
CA ASP A 2 4.85 14.69 18.07
C ASP A 2 3.64 14.04 17.40
N GLU A 3 2.79 14.86 16.79
CA GLU A 3 1.70 14.40 15.97
C GLU A 3 2.30 13.63 14.79
N TYR A 4 1.75 12.48 14.48
CA TYR A 4 2.15 11.71 13.31
C TYR A 4 0.92 11.28 12.52
N VAL A 5 1.14 11.02 11.25
CA VAL A 5 0.12 10.50 10.33
C VAL A 5 0.35 9.03 10.07
N LEU A 6 -0.72 8.32 9.77
CA LEU A 6 -0.65 6.96 9.27
C LEU A 6 -0.74 6.99 7.75
N ILE A 7 0.16 6.31 7.10
CA ILE A 7 0.21 6.24 5.65
C ILE A 7 -0.05 4.81 5.23
N LEU A 8 -1.22 4.55 4.68
CA LEU A 8 -1.51 3.26 4.07
C LEU A 8 -0.97 3.25 2.66
N HIS A 9 0.05 2.44 2.46
CA HIS A 9 0.65 2.20 1.16
C HIS A 9 -0.02 1.00 0.50
N ASN A 10 -0.56 1.22 -0.69
CA ASN A 10 -1.17 0.16 -1.46
C ASN A 10 -0.45 0.01 -2.80
N PHE A 11 -0.04 -1.21 -3.12
CA PHE A 11 0.42 -1.55 -4.45
C PHE A 11 -0.77 -1.77 -5.38
N PHE A 12 -0.70 -1.18 -6.56
CA PHE A 12 -1.52 -1.62 -7.69
C PHE A 12 -0.73 -2.69 -8.45
N ILE A 13 -1.16 -3.93 -8.30
CA ILE A 13 -0.40 -5.13 -8.66
C ILE A 13 0.08 -5.10 -10.10
N ASP A 14 -0.81 -4.79 -11.01
CA ASP A 14 -0.53 -4.86 -12.45
C ASP A 14 0.48 -3.79 -12.86
N GLY A 15 0.39 -2.58 -12.30
CA GLY A 15 1.35 -1.51 -12.50
C GLY A 15 2.72 -1.81 -11.89
N ALA A 16 2.73 -2.29 -10.63
CA ALA A 16 3.96 -2.67 -9.94
C ALA A 16 4.71 -3.81 -10.65
N CYS A 17 3.98 -4.78 -11.21
CA CYS A 17 4.58 -5.86 -11.98
C CYS A 17 5.08 -5.44 -13.36
N ALA A 18 4.49 -4.43 -13.98
CA ALA A 18 4.98 -3.87 -15.24
C ALA A 18 6.34 -3.20 -15.05
N ASP A 19 6.52 -2.50 -13.94
CA ASP A 19 7.79 -1.86 -13.56
C ASP A 19 8.92 -2.88 -13.38
N MET A 20 8.64 -4.00 -12.74
CA MET A 20 9.65 -5.04 -12.48
C MET A 20 10.20 -5.73 -13.75
N LYS A 21 9.45 -5.73 -14.84
CA LYS A 21 9.93 -6.32 -16.12
C LYS A 21 11.11 -5.56 -16.75
N GLY A 22 11.27 -4.28 -16.38
CA GLY A 22 12.37 -3.45 -16.84
C GLY A 22 13.68 -3.59 -16.04
N GLU A 23 13.62 -4.09 -14.83
CA GLU A 23 14.79 -4.26 -13.97
C GLU A 23 15.43 -5.64 -14.16
N LYS A 24 16.69 -5.68 -14.58
CA LYS A 24 17.45 -6.92 -14.75
C LYS A 24 17.42 -7.76 -13.45
N GLY A 25 16.74 -8.89 -13.49
CA GLY A 25 16.71 -9.88 -12.41
C GLY A 25 15.52 -9.82 -11.45
N LYS A 26 14.65 -8.84 -11.56
CA LYS A 26 13.39 -8.83 -10.81
C LYS A 26 12.25 -9.35 -11.69
N THR A 27 11.73 -10.50 -11.34
CA THR A 27 10.52 -11.07 -11.96
C THR A 27 9.39 -11.04 -10.95
N CYS A 28 8.26 -10.47 -11.33
CA CYS A 28 7.03 -10.64 -10.60
C CYS A 28 6.74 -12.13 -10.46
N LYS A 29 6.68 -12.62 -9.23
CA LYS A 29 6.52 -14.05 -8.98
C LYS A 29 5.11 -14.50 -9.38
N LYS A 30 5.00 -15.73 -9.86
CA LYS A 30 3.73 -16.43 -10.17
C LYS A 30 2.70 -16.45 -9.04
N LYS A 31 3.10 -16.18 -7.81
CA LYS A 31 2.20 -16.07 -6.65
C LYS A 31 1.14 -14.97 -6.78
N LEU A 32 1.33 -14.02 -7.68
CA LEU A 32 0.33 -12.99 -7.96
C LEU A 32 -0.92 -13.55 -8.67
N GLU A 33 -0.90 -14.79 -9.11
CA GLU A 33 -2.10 -15.48 -9.60
C GLU A 33 -3.16 -15.68 -8.50
N GLN A 34 -2.76 -15.60 -7.22
CA GLN A 34 -3.65 -15.74 -6.06
C GLN A 34 -4.27 -14.41 -5.62
N VAL A 35 -3.65 -13.29 -5.99
CA VAL A 35 -4.22 -11.97 -5.69
C VAL A 35 -5.32 -11.67 -6.72
N PRO A 36 -6.49 -11.21 -6.29
CA PRO A 36 -7.55 -10.85 -7.21
C PRO A 36 -7.05 -9.82 -8.23
N LYS A 37 -7.32 -10.05 -9.50
CA LYS A 37 -6.91 -9.16 -10.58
C LYS A 37 -7.57 -7.80 -10.42
N ASN A 38 -6.85 -6.75 -10.83
CA ASN A 38 -7.31 -5.37 -10.78
C ASN A 38 -7.57 -4.86 -9.35
N GLU A 39 -6.94 -5.46 -8.36
CA GLU A 39 -7.04 -5.07 -6.96
C GLU A 39 -5.73 -4.50 -6.43
N PHE A 40 -5.82 -3.81 -5.31
CA PHE A 40 -4.67 -3.40 -4.53
C PHE A 40 -4.24 -4.51 -3.58
N SER A 41 -2.95 -4.54 -3.29
CA SER A 41 -2.41 -5.22 -2.12
C SER A 41 -1.78 -4.21 -1.17
N ILE A 42 -1.65 -4.57 0.09
CA ILE A 42 -1.00 -3.72 1.08
C ILE A 42 0.52 -3.75 0.82
N HIS A 43 1.15 -2.57 0.81
CA HIS A 43 2.58 -2.45 1.00
C HIS A 43 2.89 -2.41 2.50
N GLY A 44 2.32 -1.46 3.22
CA GLY A 44 2.46 -1.31 4.64
C GLY A 44 1.59 -0.20 5.23
N LEU A 45 1.45 -0.18 6.55
CA LEU A 45 0.89 0.91 7.31
C LEU A 45 2.02 1.62 8.06
N TRP A 46 2.37 2.83 7.63
CA TRP A 46 3.58 3.49 8.05
C TRP A 46 3.30 4.73 8.90
N PRO A 47 3.84 4.81 10.11
CA PRO A 47 3.87 6.07 10.84
C PRO A 47 4.73 7.09 10.09
N GLY A 48 4.23 8.28 9.94
CA GLY A 48 4.94 9.39 9.30
C GLY A 48 4.84 10.65 10.13
N LYS A 49 5.78 11.57 9.98
CA LYS A 49 5.73 12.90 10.57
C LYS A 49 4.75 13.78 9.80
N LEU A 50 4.28 14.83 10.44
CA LEU A 50 3.38 15.81 9.80
C LEU A 50 4.00 16.51 8.59
N ASN A 51 5.31 16.55 8.47
CA ASN A 51 6.04 17.09 7.32
C ASN A 51 6.21 16.10 6.16
N GLY A 52 5.72 14.85 6.31
CA GLY A 52 5.78 13.79 5.30
C GLY A 52 6.97 12.86 5.37
N ASP A 53 7.91 13.11 6.24
CA ASP A 53 8.99 12.17 6.46
C ASP A 53 8.48 10.89 7.08
N PHE A 54 8.99 9.75 6.64
CA PHE A 54 8.70 8.47 7.27
C PHE A 54 9.44 8.33 8.60
N ILE A 55 8.81 7.61 9.52
CA ILE A 55 9.46 7.20 10.76
C ILE A 55 9.91 5.75 10.55
N GLU A 56 11.24 5.55 10.58
CA GLU A 56 11.83 4.22 10.58
C GLU A 56 12.22 3.82 12.02
N CYS A 57 11.93 2.59 12.37
CA CYS A 57 12.16 2.05 13.71
C CYS A 57 12.96 0.75 13.60
N GLY A 58 13.76 0.47 14.60
CA GLY A 58 14.50 -0.77 14.69
C GLY A 58 13.75 -1.82 15.50
N GLY A 59 12.74 -2.46 14.92
CA GLY A 59 12.11 -3.62 15.54
C GLY A 59 12.83 -4.92 15.24
N THR A 60 12.41 -6.00 15.88
CA THR A 60 12.89 -7.36 15.59
C THR A 60 11.68 -8.28 15.43
N LEU A 61 11.61 -8.94 14.29
CA LEU A 61 10.62 -9.97 14.02
C LEU A 61 11.32 -11.12 13.26
N THR A 62 11.13 -12.34 13.72
CA THR A 62 11.78 -13.51 13.12
C THR A 62 10.75 -14.44 12.44
N THR A 63 11.24 -15.28 11.55
CA THR A 63 10.40 -16.32 10.92
C THR A 63 9.80 -17.27 11.94
N ASP A 64 10.51 -17.58 13.03
CA ASP A 64 10.00 -18.45 14.09
C ASP A 64 8.84 -17.79 14.85
N MET A 65 8.93 -16.50 15.14
CA MET A 65 7.84 -15.74 15.76
C MET A 65 6.60 -15.72 14.84
N ILE A 66 6.78 -15.56 13.54
CA ILE A 66 5.67 -15.64 12.57
C ILE A 66 5.09 -17.04 12.53
N ALA A 67 5.92 -18.09 12.50
CA ALA A 67 5.46 -19.47 12.47
C ALA A 67 4.63 -19.81 13.73
N GLU A 68 5.07 -19.38 14.90
CA GLU A 68 4.31 -19.51 16.15
C GLU A 68 2.98 -18.74 16.09
N ALA A 69 3.01 -17.48 15.65
CA ALA A 69 1.80 -16.66 15.54
C ALA A 69 0.78 -17.24 14.56
N LYS A 70 1.21 -17.82 13.44
CA LYS A 70 0.34 -18.52 12.48
C LYS A 70 -0.46 -19.66 13.10
N THR A 71 0.08 -20.34 14.12
CA THR A 71 -0.65 -21.42 14.80
C THR A 71 -1.78 -20.90 15.69
N ARG A 72 -1.65 -19.68 16.22
CA ARG A 72 -2.63 -19.06 17.13
C ARG A 72 -3.63 -18.15 16.41
N GLU A 73 -3.20 -17.55 15.32
CA GLU A 73 -3.88 -16.45 14.63
C GLU A 73 -4.00 -16.73 13.12
N ALA A 74 -4.34 -17.98 12.77
CA ALA A 74 -4.36 -18.44 11.38
C ALA A 74 -5.19 -17.54 10.45
N ASP A 75 -6.31 -17.00 10.94
CA ASP A 75 -7.23 -16.20 10.12
C ASP A 75 -6.59 -14.91 9.59
N ILE A 76 -5.78 -14.22 10.41
CA ILE A 76 -5.13 -13.00 9.95
C ILE A 76 -4.07 -13.31 8.90
N PHE A 77 -3.27 -14.34 9.10
CA PHE A 77 -2.24 -14.73 8.14
C PHE A 77 -2.82 -15.27 6.82
N ASN A 78 -3.97 -15.94 6.87
CA ASN A 78 -4.71 -16.33 5.66
C ASN A 78 -5.17 -15.10 4.86
N LYS A 79 -5.65 -14.05 5.52
CA LYS A 79 -5.99 -12.79 4.87
C LYS A 79 -4.75 -12.10 4.30
N MET A 80 -3.65 -12.06 5.05
CA MET A 80 -2.39 -11.48 4.59
C MET A 80 -1.85 -12.19 3.34
N ASN A 81 -1.98 -13.50 3.24
CA ASN A 81 -1.59 -14.25 2.04
C ASN A 81 -2.36 -13.83 0.78
N ASN A 82 -3.53 -13.21 0.92
CA ASN A 82 -4.33 -12.72 -0.20
C ASN A 82 -4.09 -11.24 -0.51
N TYR A 83 -3.85 -10.41 0.51
CA TYR A 83 -3.85 -8.96 0.38
C TYR A 83 -2.53 -8.28 0.75
N TRP A 84 -1.60 -9.00 1.37
CA TRP A 84 -0.29 -8.46 1.76
C TRP A 84 0.83 -9.35 1.23
N VAL A 85 0.97 -9.33 -0.08
CA VAL A 85 1.87 -10.25 -0.81
C VAL A 85 3.14 -9.56 -1.27
N SER A 86 4.24 -10.30 -1.25
CA SER A 86 5.52 -9.84 -1.76
C SER A 86 5.65 -10.09 -3.26
N TYR A 87 6.14 -9.12 -4.00
CA TYR A 87 6.46 -9.25 -5.43
C TYR A 87 7.85 -9.84 -5.68
N SER A 88 8.79 -9.65 -4.77
CA SER A 88 10.19 -10.00 -4.99
C SER A 88 10.79 -10.98 -3.98
N ALA A 89 10.21 -11.09 -2.79
CA ALA A 89 10.68 -11.97 -1.70
C ALA A 89 9.63 -13.00 -1.30
N SER A 90 9.84 -13.75 -0.21
CA SER A 90 8.73 -14.45 0.43
C SER A 90 7.82 -13.46 1.14
N ASP A 91 6.53 -13.79 1.29
CA ASP A 91 5.59 -12.94 1.99
C ASP A 91 6.04 -12.71 3.43
N GLU A 92 6.55 -13.74 4.10
CA GLU A 92 7.08 -13.66 5.47
C GLU A 92 8.25 -12.69 5.59
N GLN A 93 9.22 -12.75 4.66
CA GLN A 93 10.34 -11.79 4.64
C GLN A 93 9.87 -10.36 4.40
N PHE A 94 8.82 -10.19 3.61
CA PHE A 94 8.22 -8.88 3.38
C PHE A 94 7.50 -8.38 4.64
N TRP A 95 6.72 -9.21 5.32
CA TRP A 95 6.06 -8.84 6.58
C TRP A 95 7.05 -8.50 7.69
N ILE A 96 8.16 -9.27 7.79
CA ILE A 96 9.28 -8.97 8.71
C ILE A 96 9.83 -7.57 8.41
N HIS A 97 10.15 -7.29 7.14
CA HIS A 97 10.69 -6.00 6.73
C HIS A 97 9.76 -4.84 7.07
N GLU A 98 8.46 -4.96 6.78
CA GLU A 98 7.48 -3.92 7.05
C GLU A 98 7.28 -3.68 8.55
N TYR A 99 7.29 -4.75 9.35
CA TYR A 99 7.19 -4.62 10.79
C TYR A 99 8.44 -3.99 11.39
N GLU A 100 9.62 -4.47 11.04
CA GLU A 100 10.88 -3.95 11.60
C GLU A 100 11.09 -2.47 11.29
N LYS A 101 10.73 -2.04 10.08
CA LYS A 101 10.90 -0.64 9.67
C LYS A 101 9.81 0.29 10.18
N HIS A 102 8.57 -0.16 10.21
CA HIS A 102 7.40 0.70 10.41
C HIS A 102 6.46 0.21 11.50
N GLY A 103 6.14 -1.08 11.52
CA GLY A 103 5.18 -1.66 12.43
C GLY A 103 5.61 -1.61 13.89
N TYR A 104 6.90 -1.71 14.17
CA TYR A 104 7.43 -1.60 15.52
C TYR A 104 7.13 -0.22 16.14
N CYS A 105 7.34 0.87 15.40
CA CYS A 105 6.98 2.21 15.85
C CYS A 105 5.49 2.37 16.06
N TYR A 106 4.69 1.82 15.17
CA TYR A 106 3.25 1.81 15.29
C TYR A 106 2.83 1.14 16.61
N SER A 107 3.30 -0.07 16.83
CA SER A 107 3.00 -0.86 18.03
C SER A 107 3.45 -0.15 19.31
N TYR A 108 4.66 0.38 19.34
CA TYR A 108 5.19 1.13 20.47
C TYR A 108 4.36 2.36 20.83
N LYS A 109 3.93 3.12 19.83
CA LYS A 109 3.08 4.31 20.00
C LYS A 109 1.68 3.97 20.52
N HIS A 110 1.15 2.83 20.13
CA HIS A 110 -0.16 2.35 20.59
C HIS A 110 -0.10 1.56 21.91
N GLY A 111 1.09 1.47 22.56
CA GLY A 111 1.28 0.73 23.80
C GLY A 111 1.07 -0.77 23.64
N GLN A 112 1.31 -1.27 22.44
CA GLN A 112 1.13 -2.67 22.07
C GLN A 112 2.51 -3.29 21.85
N ASP A 113 2.78 -4.39 22.53
CA ASP A 113 4.02 -5.18 22.34
C ASP A 113 3.79 -6.36 21.36
N ASP A 114 2.62 -6.42 20.72
CA ASP A 114 2.21 -7.52 19.87
C ASP A 114 2.28 -7.13 18.39
N PHE A 115 3.24 -7.70 17.67
CA PHE A 115 3.39 -7.49 16.23
C PHE A 115 2.16 -7.98 15.43
N VAL A 116 1.43 -8.97 15.94
CA VAL A 116 0.22 -9.46 15.28
C VAL A 116 -0.87 -8.40 15.28
N GLN A 117 -0.93 -7.56 16.32
CA GLN A 117 -1.90 -6.48 16.38
C GLN A 117 -1.65 -5.43 15.29
N TYR A 118 -0.39 -5.10 14.99
CA TYR A 118 -0.06 -4.25 13.86
C TYR A 118 -0.62 -4.80 12.53
N PHE A 119 -0.45 -6.10 12.29
CA PHE A 119 -0.99 -6.73 11.09
C PHE A 119 -2.52 -6.75 11.09
N LYS A 120 -3.15 -7.03 12.23
CA LYS A 120 -4.62 -6.97 12.38
C LYS A 120 -5.16 -5.58 12.06
N ASP A 121 -4.55 -4.55 12.60
CA ASP A 121 -5.00 -3.17 12.43
C ASP A 121 -4.83 -2.71 10.97
N ALA A 122 -3.68 -2.99 10.36
CA ALA A 122 -3.44 -2.67 8.96
C ALA A 122 -4.42 -3.40 8.02
N MET A 123 -4.66 -4.68 8.26
CA MET A 123 -5.61 -5.48 7.48
C MET A 123 -7.06 -5.02 7.66
N ALA A 124 -7.48 -4.75 8.91
CA ALA A 124 -8.83 -4.24 9.18
C ALA A 124 -9.03 -2.89 8.48
N PHE A 125 -8.07 -1.98 8.61
CA PHE A 125 -8.12 -0.68 7.99
C PHE A 125 -8.21 -0.76 6.46
N PHE A 126 -7.42 -1.64 5.83
CA PHE A 126 -7.46 -1.87 4.39
C PHE A 126 -8.82 -2.42 3.94
N LEU A 127 -9.35 -3.42 4.64
CA LEU A 127 -10.61 -4.08 4.27
C LEU A 127 -11.83 -3.19 4.53
N ASP A 128 -11.88 -2.49 5.67
CA ASP A 128 -13.00 -1.62 6.04
C ASP A 128 -13.15 -0.42 5.10
N ASN A 129 -12.04 0.09 4.57
CA ASN A 129 -12.08 1.17 3.58
C ASN A 129 -12.35 0.69 2.15
N LYS A 130 -12.47 -0.61 1.91
CA LYS A 130 -12.84 -1.19 0.61
C LYS A 130 -11.99 -0.69 -0.56
N PHE A 131 -10.68 -0.54 -0.33
CA PHE A 131 -9.76 0.00 -1.33
C PHE A 131 -9.78 -0.76 -2.66
N ASN A 132 -10.17 -2.03 -2.64
CA ASN A 132 -10.28 -2.84 -3.85
C ASN A 132 -11.52 -2.57 -4.69
N GLU A 133 -12.57 -2.02 -4.09
CA GLU A 133 -13.81 -1.80 -4.83
C GLU A 133 -13.78 -0.54 -5.69
N PHE A 134 -12.99 0.47 -5.33
CA PHE A 134 -13.10 1.78 -5.96
C PHE A 134 -12.63 1.79 -7.42
N PHE A 135 -11.55 1.10 -7.76
CA PHE A 135 -11.07 1.04 -9.13
C PHE A 135 -12.04 0.35 -10.07
N LEU A 136 -12.61 -0.76 -9.65
CA LEU A 136 -13.60 -1.47 -10.45
C LEU A 136 -14.87 -0.63 -10.68
N LYS A 137 -15.26 0.16 -9.66
CA LYS A 137 -16.39 1.10 -9.79
C LYS A 137 -16.05 2.32 -10.65
N ALA A 138 -14.83 2.85 -10.53
CA ALA A 138 -14.39 4.03 -11.26
C ALA A 138 -14.15 3.74 -12.75
N PHE A 139 -13.73 2.53 -13.08
CA PHE A 139 -13.37 2.11 -14.42
C PHE A 139 -14.10 0.84 -14.85
N PRO A 140 -15.43 0.89 -15.02
CA PRO A 140 -16.21 -0.29 -15.39
C PRO A 140 -15.80 -0.83 -16.77
N GLY A 141 -15.65 -2.14 -16.90
CA GLY A 141 -15.35 -2.81 -18.17
C GLY A 141 -13.92 -2.64 -18.68
N VAL A 142 -12.97 -2.34 -17.79
CA VAL A 142 -11.55 -2.12 -18.15
C VAL A 142 -10.68 -3.39 -18.02
N GLU A 143 -11.27 -4.55 -17.80
CA GLU A 143 -10.53 -5.81 -17.74
C GLU A 143 -9.58 -5.97 -18.92
N LYS A 144 -8.31 -6.23 -18.66
CA LYS A 144 -7.22 -6.36 -19.63
C LYS A 144 -7.00 -5.14 -20.53
N LYS A 145 -7.21 -3.94 -20.02
CA LYS A 145 -7.00 -2.69 -20.75
C LYS A 145 -6.01 -1.79 -20.05
N THR A 146 -5.49 -0.87 -20.82
CA THR A 146 -4.70 0.25 -20.31
C THR A 146 -5.55 1.50 -20.38
N VAL A 147 -5.63 2.23 -19.28
CA VAL A 147 -6.32 3.53 -19.18
C VAL A 147 -5.27 4.61 -19.00
N THR A 148 -5.37 5.66 -19.78
CA THR A 148 -4.55 6.87 -19.62
C THR A 148 -5.46 7.99 -19.10
N ILE A 149 -5.09 8.58 -17.98
CA ILE A 149 -5.88 9.62 -17.30
C ILE A 149 -4.93 10.67 -16.72
N SER A 150 -5.33 11.94 -16.66
CA SER A 150 -4.54 12.94 -15.97
C SER A 150 -4.46 12.63 -14.46
N LYS A 151 -3.32 12.93 -13.83
CA LYS A 151 -3.16 12.79 -12.38
C LYS A 151 -4.26 13.51 -11.61
N LYS A 152 -4.63 14.73 -12.06
CA LYS A 152 -5.72 15.53 -11.51
C LYS A 152 -7.08 14.83 -11.56
N ASP A 153 -7.42 14.21 -12.69
CA ASP A 153 -8.71 13.54 -12.81
C ASP A 153 -8.74 12.22 -12.03
N LEU A 154 -7.62 11.48 -11.99
CA LEU A 154 -7.49 10.33 -11.10
C LEU A 154 -7.67 10.74 -9.64
N ARG A 155 -7.09 11.87 -9.22
CA ARG A 155 -7.26 12.41 -7.87
C ARG A 155 -8.73 12.69 -7.56
N LYS A 156 -9.47 13.36 -8.46
CA LYS A 156 -10.91 13.61 -8.28
C LYS A 156 -11.72 12.32 -8.12
N ILE A 157 -11.37 11.29 -8.89
CA ILE A 157 -12.02 9.99 -8.78
C ILE A 157 -11.77 9.42 -7.38
N VAL A 158 -10.52 9.38 -6.91
CA VAL A 158 -10.19 8.84 -5.60
C VAL A 158 -10.82 9.66 -4.48
N GLU A 159 -10.80 10.99 -4.56
CA GLU A 159 -11.43 11.90 -3.59
C GLU A 159 -12.96 11.71 -3.51
N ALA A 160 -13.61 11.36 -4.61
CA ALA A 160 -15.04 11.06 -4.60
C ALA A 160 -15.38 9.79 -3.78
N PHE A 161 -14.46 8.83 -3.70
CA PHE A 161 -14.61 7.63 -2.87
C PHE A 161 -14.12 7.84 -1.43
N TYR A 162 -13.12 8.70 -1.23
CA TYR A 162 -12.48 8.96 0.06
C TYR A 162 -12.43 10.46 0.34
N PRO A 163 -13.58 11.11 0.64
CA PRO A 163 -13.66 12.54 0.86
C PRO A 163 -12.72 13.00 1.99
N GLY A 164 -11.91 14.01 1.71
CA GLY A 164 -10.97 14.58 2.66
C GLY A 164 -9.66 13.80 2.85
N ALA A 165 -9.48 12.67 2.18
CA ALA A 165 -8.21 11.98 2.18
C ALA A 165 -7.19 12.73 1.31
N TYR A 166 -5.98 12.94 1.85
CA TYR A 166 -4.85 13.32 1.01
C TYR A 166 -4.26 12.06 0.37
N ILE A 167 -3.91 12.16 -0.91
CA ILE A 167 -3.52 11.00 -1.70
C ILE A 167 -2.28 11.35 -2.53
N ASN A 168 -1.30 10.47 -2.51
CA ASN A 168 -0.18 10.51 -3.44
C ASN A 168 -0.18 9.30 -4.36
N PHE A 169 0.12 9.55 -5.62
CA PHE A 169 0.33 8.52 -6.63
C PHE A 169 1.82 8.31 -6.86
N ILE A 170 2.23 7.07 -6.85
CA ILE A 170 3.59 6.66 -7.20
C ILE A 170 3.51 5.89 -8.51
N CYS A 171 4.27 6.36 -9.49
CA CYS A 171 4.42 5.70 -10.77
C CYS A 171 5.74 4.96 -10.84
N ASP A 172 5.84 4.02 -11.76
CA ASP A 172 7.10 3.39 -12.11
C ASP A 172 8.10 4.46 -12.61
N SER A 173 9.37 4.16 -12.50
CA SER A 173 10.45 5.03 -12.96
C SER A 173 10.62 5.01 -14.49
N ALA A 174 9.86 4.15 -15.18
CA ALA A 174 9.92 3.99 -16.62
C ALA A 174 9.22 5.15 -17.34
N SER A 175 9.48 5.27 -18.62
CA SER A 175 8.91 6.29 -19.50
C SER A 175 7.38 6.27 -19.61
N THR A 176 6.75 5.20 -19.15
CA THR A 176 5.31 4.97 -19.27
C THR A 176 4.49 5.64 -18.18
N LYS A 177 5.10 6.11 -17.08
CA LYS A 177 4.40 6.64 -15.89
C LYS A 177 3.22 5.77 -15.46
N SER A 178 3.43 4.46 -15.39
CA SER A 178 2.41 3.52 -14.94
C SER A 178 2.19 3.63 -13.44
N LEU A 179 0.93 3.71 -13.03
CA LEU A 179 0.58 3.75 -11.60
C LEU A 179 1.02 2.45 -10.92
N SER A 180 1.88 2.56 -9.93
CA SER A 180 2.37 1.42 -9.15
C SER A 180 1.86 1.41 -7.72
N GLN A 181 1.71 2.57 -7.09
CA GLN A 181 1.25 2.66 -5.70
C GLN A 181 0.35 3.87 -5.49
N ILE A 182 -0.53 3.77 -4.48
CA ILE A 182 -1.30 4.88 -3.94
C ILE A 182 -1.06 4.96 -2.44
N TYR A 183 -0.74 6.17 -1.96
CA TYR A 183 -0.57 6.48 -0.55
C TYR A 183 -1.80 7.25 -0.07
N PHE A 184 -2.42 6.74 0.99
CA PHE A 184 -3.51 7.40 1.69
C PHE A 184 -3.04 7.86 3.06
N TYR A 185 -3.32 9.12 3.40
CA TYR A 185 -2.88 9.73 4.65
C TYR A 185 -4.03 9.86 5.63
N PHE A 186 -3.80 9.44 6.85
CA PHE A 186 -4.77 9.44 7.94
C PHE A 186 -4.16 9.96 9.23
N ASP A 187 -4.99 10.51 10.12
CA ASP A 187 -4.59 10.77 11.47
C ASP A 187 -4.48 9.47 12.31
N ILE A 188 -4.02 9.58 13.53
CA ILE A 188 -3.89 8.43 14.45
C ILE A 188 -5.22 7.77 14.83
N ASN A 189 -6.36 8.39 14.51
CA ASN A 189 -7.70 7.85 14.68
C ASN A 189 -8.28 7.30 13.37
N TYR A 190 -7.44 7.06 12.39
CA TYR A 190 -7.79 6.57 11.05
C TYR A 190 -8.76 7.47 10.27
N LYS A 191 -8.80 8.77 10.60
CA LYS A 191 -9.56 9.75 9.81
C LYS A 191 -8.68 10.32 8.71
N PRO A 192 -9.25 10.60 7.53
CA PRO A 192 -8.52 11.26 6.45
C PRO A 192 -7.79 12.50 6.93
N TYR A 193 -6.51 12.62 6.60
CA TYR A 193 -5.66 13.73 7.04
C TYR A 193 -5.17 14.56 5.85
N PRO A 194 -5.48 15.86 5.81
CA PRO A 194 -4.99 16.74 4.76
C PRO A 194 -3.53 17.12 5.05
N VAL A 195 -2.63 16.56 4.30
CA VAL A 195 -1.19 16.84 4.45
C VAL A 195 -0.82 18.10 3.67
N PRO A 196 -0.23 19.12 4.30
CA PRO A 196 0.04 20.40 3.66
C PRO A 196 1.30 20.42 2.78
N PHE A 197 1.98 19.31 2.58
CA PHE A 197 3.23 19.26 1.84
C PHE A 197 3.07 18.54 0.50
N ALA A 198 3.78 19.10 -0.49
CA ALA A 198 3.92 18.45 -1.78
C ALA A 198 4.99 17.35 -1.67
N PHE A 199 4.57 16.12 -1.44
CA PHE A 199 5.42 14.98 -1.77
C PHE A 199 5.64 15.02 -3.29
N ASN A 200 6.88 14.95 -3.75
CA ASN A 200 7.18 14.98 -5.17
C ASN A 200 7.14 13.54 -5.74
N PRO A 201 5.97 13.06 -6.13
CA PRO A 201 5.85 11.73 -6.69
C PRO A 201 6.41 11.73 -8.11
N ASN A 202 7.02 10.65 -8.50
CA ASN A 202 7.55 10.43 -9.85
C ASN A 202 6.47 10.33 -10.96
N CYS A 203 5.19 10.54 -10.61
CA CYS A 203 4.06 10.60 -11.56
C CYS A 203 3.95 11.95 -12.31
N GLY A 204 4.86 12.89 -12.11
CA GLY A 204 4.83 14.19 -12.79
C GLY A 204 3.80 15.17 -12.25
N GLN A 205 3.47 16.20 -13.05
CA GLN A 205 2.56 17.28 -12.68
C GLN A 205 1.09 16.84 -12.75
N GLU A 206 0.18 17.65 -12.16
CA GLU A 206 -1.25 17.31 -12.06
C GLU A 206 -1.94 17.11 -13.43
N GLU A 207 -1.55 17.86 -14.44
CA GLU A 207 -2.13 17.73 -15.79
C GLU A 207 -1.46 16.64 -16.65
N GLU A 208 -0.37 16.03 -16.15
CA GLU A 208 0.32 14.97 -16.89
C GLU A 208 -0.44 13.63 -16.81
N PRO A 209 -0.39 12.85 -17.90
CA PRO A 209 -1.07 11.58 -17.93
C PRO A 209 -0.36 10.52 -17.08
N ILE A 210 -1.16 9.72 -16.40
CA ILE A 210 -0.77 8.50 -15.71
C ILE A 210 -1.38 7.32 -16.46
N THR A 211 -0.65 6.25 -16.59
CA THR A 211 -1.11 5.00 -17.17
C THR A 211 -1.54 4.02 -16.08
N ILE A 212 -2.74 3.49 -16.16
CA ILE A 212 -3.24 2.43 -15.28
C ILE A 212 -3.35 1.15 -16.12
N ILE A 213 -2.68 0.09 -15.70
CA ILE A 213 -2.64 -1.19 -16.40
C ILE A 213 -3.55 -2.17 -15.66
N PHE A 214 -4.59 -2.65 -16.34
CA PHE A 214 -5.49 -3.70 -15.84
C PHE A 214 -5.21 -5.02 -16.58
N ASN A 215 -5.08 -6.16 -15.84
CA ASN A 215 -4.76 -7.48 -16.41
C ASN A 215 -5.84 -8.53 -16.19
#